data_7fe79d7fc320325b6432cb07a7d5694b
#
_entry.id   7fe79d7fc320325b6432cb07a7d5694b
#
_cell.length_a   1.000
_cell.length_b   1.000
_cell.length_c   1.000
_cell.angle_alpha   90.00
_cell.angle_beta   90.00
_cell.angle_gamma   90.00
#
_symmetry.space_group_name_H-M   'P 1'
#
loop_
_entity.id
_entity.type
_entity.pdbx_description
1 polymer ?
#
loop_
_entity_poly.entity_id
_entity_poly.type
_entity_poly.pdbx_seq_one_letter_code
_entity_poly.pdbx_strand_id
1 'polypeptide(L)'
;MTAAPARFPGRAPIDAYGNGGFRFAGMSHRGSILCLPSGIYAWSPADPLDRSSLSSALAEKDAMQLLILGTGAQHAEPSATVKRVFADAGIGLEVMNTGAACRTYNVLLGERRAVGAALVAVP
;
A
#
# COMPACT_ATOMS: atom_id res chain seq x y z
N MET A 1 3.57 21.32 -4.21
CA MET A 1 2.90 20.28 -4.98
C MET A 1 1.67 19.81 -4.24
N THR A 2 0.55 19.76 -4.89
CA THR A 2 -0.70 19.32 -4.27
C THR A 2 -0.80 17.81 -4.37
N ALA A 3 -1.08 17.15 -3.24
CA ALA A 3 -1.32 15.71 -3.24
C ALA A 3 -2.60 15.41 -4.01
N ALA A 4 -2.63 14.26 -4.69
CA ALA A 4 -3.84 13.81 -5.34
C ALA A 4 -4.94 13.58 -4.28
N PRO A 5 -6.20 13.87 -4.59
CA PRO A 5 -7.28 13.61 -3.65
C PRO A 5 -7.43 12.11 -3.39
N ALA A 6 -7.91 11.77 -2.21
CA ALA A 6 -8.18 10.38 -1.85
C ALA A 6 -9.30 9.83 -2.72
N ARG A 7 -9.15 8.58 -3.16
CA ARG A 7 -10.23 7.83 -3.81
C ARG A 7 -11.30 7.46 -2.78
N PHE A 8 -10.88 7.24 -1.53
CA PHE A 8 -11.78 6.97 -0.42
C PHE A 8 -11.19 7.66 0.82
N PRO A 9 -12.00 8.41 1.61
CA PRO A 9 -11.48 9.28 2.67
C PRO A 9 -11.29 8.56 4.01
N GLY A 10 -10.89 7.33 4.01
CA GLY A 10 -10.67 6.59 5.24
C GLY A 10 -10.16 5.21 4.93
N ARG A 11 -10.32 4.31 5.89
CA ARG A 11 -9.87 2.93 5.76
C ARG A 11 -11.01 2.04 5.29
N ALA A 12 -10.69 1.11 4.40
CA ALA A 12 -11.64 0.08 3.94
C ALA A 12 -10.86 -1.16 3.55
N PRO A 13 -11.42 -2.35 3.75
CA PRO A 13 -10.78 -3.57 3.27
C PRO A 13 -10.81 -3.64 1.75
N ILE A 14 -9.91 -4.44 1.19
CA ILE A 14 -9.86 -4.71 -0.24
C ILE A 14 -10.78 -5.89 -0.51
N ASP A 15 -11.86 -5.64 -1.25
CA ASP A 15 -12.88 -6.66 -1.52
C ASP A 15 -12.47 -7.61 -2.65
N ALA A 16 -11.73 -7.10 -3.63
CA ALA A 16 -11.25 -7.91 -4.75
C ALA A 16 -10.06 -7.23 -5.41
N TYR A 17 -9.24 -8.01 -6.09
CA TYR A 17 -8.11 -7.51 -6.86
C TYR A 17 -7.97 -8.34 -8.15
N GLY A 18 -7.32 -7.76 -9.15
CA GLY A 18 -7.12 -8.40 -10.44
C GLY A 18 -7.62 -7.51 -11.57
N ASN A 19 -7.42 -7.97 -12.80
CA ASN A 19 -7.82 -7.23 -14.00
C ASN A 19 -7.27 -5.80 -14.01
N GLY A 20 -6.07 -5.61 -13.45
CA GLY A 20 -5.40 -4.31 -13.43
C GLY A 20 -5.87 -3.36 -12.36
N GLY A 21 -6.62 -3.82 -11.35
CA GLY A 21 -7.12 -2.91 -10.33
C GLY A 21 -7.62 -3.58 -9.08
N PHE A 22 -8.43 -2.84 -8.33
CA PHE A 22 -8.92 -3.23 -7.01
C PHE A 22 -10.37 -2.79 -6.83
N ARG A 23 -11.09 -3.52 -5.97
CA ARG A 23 -12.42 -3.10 -5.52
C ARG A 23 -12.38 -2.88 -4.02
N PHE A 24 -12.95 -1.77 -3.58
CA PHE A 24 -13.04 -1.41 -2.16
C PHE A 24 -14.14 -0.37 -1.97
N ALA A 25 -14.78 -0.39 -0.82
CA ALA A 25 -15.81 0.61 -0.46
C ALA A 25 -16.88 0.79 -1.54
N GLY A 26 -17.28 -0.30 -2.20
CA GLY A 26 -18.31 -0.28 -3.23
C GLY A 26 -17.88 0.32 -4.56
N MET A 27 -16.58 0.59 -4.76
CA MET A 27 -16.09 1.16 -6.02
C MET A 27 -15.00 0.30 -6.63
N SER A 28 -14.77 0.46 -7.92
CA SER A 28 -13.67 -0.16 -8.66
C SER A 28 -12.64 0.89 -9.00
N HIS A 29 -11.37 0.54 -8.85
CA HIS A 29 -10.25 1.42 -9.15
C HIS A 29 -9.29 0.69 -10.09
N ARG A 30 -8.90 1.34 -11.19
CA ARG A 30 -7.91 0.80 -12.09
C ARG A 30 -6.54 1.31 -11.68
N GLY A 31 -5.55 0.41 -11.64
CA GLY A 31 -4.19 0.73 -11.27
C GLY A 31 -3.88 0.40 -9.83
N SER A 32 -2.65 0.70 -9.44
CA SER A 32 -2.14 0.45 -8.09
C SER A 32 -2.72 1.44 -7.09
N ILE A 33 -2.67 1.08 -5.79
CA ILE A 33 -3.24 1.92 -4.72
C ILE A 33 -2.32 1.96 -3.51
N LEU A 34 -2.44 3.08 -2.76
CA LEU A 34 -1.90 3.21 -1.41
C LEU A 34 -3.08 3.26 -0.45
N CYS A 35 -3.08 2.36 0.51
CA CYS A 35 -4.07 2.34 1.60
C CYS A 35 -3.39 2.89 2.84
N LEU A 36 -3.65 4.13 3.16
CA LEU A 36 -2.98 4.83 4.26
C LEU A 36 -3.99 5.18 5.36
N PRO A 37 -3.53 5.54 6.56
CA PRO A 37 -4.46 5.93 7.62
C PRO A 37 -5.43 7.04 7.21
N SER A 38 -4.99 7.98 6.37
CA SER A 38 -5.82 9.09 5.92
C SER A 38 -6.79 8.73 4.80
N GLY A 39 -6.55 7.66 4.05
CA GLY A 39 -7.42 7.31 2.93
C GLY A 39 -6.77 6.36 1.95
N ILE A 40 -7.49 6.04 0.89
CA ILE A 40 -7.00 5.19 -0.20
C ILE A 40 -6.76 6.08 -1.42
N TYR A 41 -5.56 5.97 -2.01
CA TYR A 41 -5.09 6.86 -3.06
C TYR A 41 -4.64 6.07 -4.28
N ALA A 42 -4.83 6.65 -5.46
CA ALA A 42 -4.19 6.15 -6.67
C ALA A 42 -2.67 6.20 -6.48
N TRP A 43 -1.97 5.18 -6.99
CA TRP A 43 -0.53 5.06 -6.81
C TRP A 43 0.11 4.67 -8.13
N SER A 44 1.19 5.36 -8.49
CA SER A 44 1.95 5.08 -9.70
C SER A 44 3.41 4.87 -9.31
N PRO A 45 3.75 3.68 -8.79
CA PRO A 45 5.12 3.42 -8.35
C PRO A 45 6.07 3.32 -9.52
N ALA A 46 7.31 3.73 -9.30
CA ALA A 46 8.39 3.50 -10.25
C ALA A 46 8.71 2.01 -10.32
N ASP A 47 9.27 1.57 -11.44
CA ASP A 47 9.73 0.20 -11.63
C ASP A 47 11.18 0.24 -12.11
N PRO A 48 12.15 -0.18 -11.27
CA PRO A 48 11.99 -0.72 -9.92
C PRO A 48 11.51 0.32 -8.92
N LEU A 49 10.89 -0.18 -7.86
CA LEU A 49 10.34 0.66 -6.81
C LEU A 49 11.43 1.49 -6.15
N ASP A 50 11.21 2.78 -6.02
CA ASP A 50 12.14 3.69 -5.39
C ASP A 50 11.52 4.37 -4.16
N ARG A 51 12.37 5.09 -3.42
CA ARG A 51 11.96 5.79 -2.21
C ARG A 51 10.85 6.81 -2.49
N SER A 52 10.97 7.53 -3.60
CA SER A 52 10.01 8.59 -3.91
C SER A 52 8.60 8.06 -4.14
N SER A 53 8.50 6.82 -4.64
CA SER A 53 7.20 6.17 -4.84
C SER A 53 6.45 5.93 -3.52
N LEU A 54 7.17 5.92 -2.40
CA LEU A 54 6.60 5.64 -1.09
C LEU A 54 6.56 6.86 -0.17
N SER A 55 6.84 8.06 -0.71
CA SER A 55 6.91 9.27 0.10
C SER A 55 5.59 9.61 0.78
N SER A 56 4.45 9.36 0.14
CA SER A 56 3.14 9.60 0.75
C SER A 56 2.91 8.69 1.97
N ALA A 57 3.35 7.43 1.88
CA ALA A 57 3.26 6.51 3.02
C ALA A 57 4.16 6.97 4.15
N LEU A 58 5.40 7.37 3.83
CA LEU A 58 6.36 7.84 4.83
C LEU A 58 5.88 9.12 5.53
N ALA A 59 5.11 9.96 4.82
CA ALA A 59 4.55 11.17 5.40
C ALA A 59 3.56 10.87 6.52
N GLU A 60 3.00 9.66 6.56
CA GLU A 60 2.05 9.24 7.60
C GLU A 60 2.68 8.26 8.60
N LYS A 61 3.99 8.27 8.72
CA LYS A 61 4.73 7.31 9.56
C LYS A 61 4.27 7.31 11.02
N ASP A 62 3.84 8.46 11.53
CA ASP A 62 3.44 8.57 12.93
C ASP A 62 2.11 7.87 13.21
N ALA A 63 1.33 7.58 12.17
CA ALA A 63 0.05 6.90 12.28
C ALA A 63 0.12 5.42 11.87
N MET A 64 1.31 4.91 11.53
CA MET A 64 1.50 3.53 11.10
C MET A 64 2.62 2.85 11.86
N GLN A 65 2.42 1.57 12.20
CA GLN A 65 3.48 0.71 12.73
C GLN A 65 4.00 -0.24 11.66
N LEU A 66 3.23 -0.47 10.61
CA LEU A 66 3.53 -1.49 9.61
C LEU A 66 2.98 -1.07 8.26
N LEU A 67 3.77 -1.24 7.21
CA LEU A 67 3.32 -1.13 5.83
C LEU A 67 3.43 -2.50 5.16
N ILE A 68 2.34 -2.95 4.55
CA ILE A 68 2.31 -4.17 3.75
C ILE A 68 2.58 -3.76 2.31
N LEU A 69 3.65 -4.28 1.72
CA LEU A 69 3.99 -4.00 0.32
C LEU A 69 3.60 -5.20 -0.54
N GLY A 70 2.63 -5.00 -1.42
CA GLY A 70 2.23 -5.99 -2.42
C GLY A 70 2.96 -5.71 -3.72
N THR A 71 3.81 -6.64 -4.16
CA THR A 71 4.75 -6.41 -5.24
C THR A 71 4.26 -6.84 -6.62
N GLY A 72 2.99 -7.11 -6.78
CA GLY A 72 2.43 -7.57 -8.04
C GLY A 72 2.13 -9.07 -8.00
N ALA A 73 2.05 -9.70 -9.17
CA ALA A 73 1.75 -11.13 -9.26
C ALA A 73 2.81 -11.99 -8.57
N GLN A 74 4.06 -11.54 -8.59
CA GLN A 74 5.20 -12.26 -8.01
C GLN A 74 5.78 -11.48 -6.84
N HIS A 75 6.28 -12.21 -5.85
CA HIS A 75 7.04 -11.61 -4.77
C HIS A 75 8.35 -11.04 -5.34
N ALA A 76 8.67 -9.79 -5.01
CA ALA A 76 9.91 -9.16 -5.40
C ALA A 76 10.44 -8.33 -4.25
N GLU A 77 11.70 -8.52 -3.87
CA GLU A 77 12.30 -7.77 -2.78
C GLU A 77 12.58 -6.33 -3.19
N PRO A 78 12.19 -5.35 -2.38
CA PRO A 78 12.60 -3.97 -2.62
C PRO A 78 14.10 -3.79 -2.38
N SER A 79 14.66 -2.70 -2.88
CA SER A 79 16.08 -2.40 -2.72
C SER A 79 16.45 -2.23 -1.24
N ALA A 80 17.74 -2.37 -0.94
CA ALA A 80 18.24 -2.10 0.40
C ALA A 80 17.97 -0.65 0.82
N THR A 81 17.99 0.29 -0.12
CA THR A 81 17.68 1.69 0.17
C THR A 81 16.24 1.85 0.67
N VAL A 82 15.28 1.22 0.00
CA VAL A 82 13.87 1.28 0.42
C VAL A 82 13.71 0.65 1.81
N LYS A 83 14.31 -0.50 2.03
CA LYS A 83 14.25 -1.19 3.33
C LYS A 83 14.81 -0.31 4.45
N ARG A 84 15.94 0.35 4.19
CA ARG A 84 16.59 1.22 5.18
C ARG A 84 15.71 2.43 5.51
N VAL A 85 15.08 3.03 4.52
CA VAL A 85 14.21 4.19 4.74
C VAL A 85 13.08 3.84 5.70
N PHE A 86 12.48 2.66 5.57
CA PHE A 86 11.42 2.23 6.46
C PHE A 86 11.95 1.90 7.86
N ALA A 87 13.11 1.25 7.94
CA ALA A 87 13.74 0.97 9.23
C ALA A 87 14.05 2.27 9.97
N ASP A 88 14.61 3.26 9.27
CA ASP A 88 14.93 4.56 9.88
C ASP A 88 13.67 5.31 10.32
N ALA A 89 12.58 5.13 9.62
CA ALA A 89 11.30 5.76 9.96
C ALA A 89 10.56 5.04 11.09
N GLY A 90 11.06 3.89 11.51
CA GLY A 90 10.42 3.11 12.57
C GLY A 90 9.16 2.38 12.13
N ILE A 91 8.98 2.15 10.83
CA ILE A 91 7.83 1.44 10.28
C ILE A 91 8.28 0.05 9.85
N GLY A 92 7.58 -0.99 10.33
CA GLY A 92 7.80 -2.35 9.83
C GLY A 92 7.41 -2.42 8.35
N LEU A 93 8.15 -3.19 7.58
CA LEU A 93 7.85 -3.40 6.15
C LEU A 93 7.73 -4.88 5.89
N GLU A 94 6.53 -5.31 5.51
CA GLU A 94 6.25 -6.71 5.14
C GLU A 94 6.02 -6.78 3.65
N VAL A 95 6.80 -7.63 2.97
CA VAL A 95 6.80 -7.72 1.52
C VAL A 95 6.20 -9.06 1.08
N MET A 96 5.26 -9.02 0.15
CA MET A 96 4.62 -10.23 -0.36
C MET A 96 3.99 -9.92 -1.72
N ASN A 97 3.53 -10.95 -2.44
CA ASN A 97 2.79 -10.68 -3.67
C ASN A 97 1.46 -9.98 -3.32
N THR A 98 0.85 -9.33 -4.31
CA THR A 98 -0.32 -8.49 -4.06
C THR A 98 -1.50 -9.26 -3.50
N GLY A 99 -1.74 -10.49 -3.95
CA GLY A 99 -2.84 -11.29 -3.41
C GLY A 99 -2.69 -11.56 -1.92
N ALA A 100 -1.49 -11.99 -1.51
CA ALA A 100 -1.20 -12.21 -0.09
C ALA A 100 -1.26 -10.91 0.69
N ALA A 101 -0.79 -9.80 0.09
CA ALA A 101 -0.80 -8.49 0.72
C ALA A 101 -2.23 -8.03 1.02
N CYS A 102 -3.15 -8.20 0.08
CA CYS A 102 -4.56 -7.85 0.30
C CYS A 102 -5.16 -8.62 1.47
N ARG A 103 -4.90 -9.93 1.53
CA ARG A 103 -5.43 -10.77 2.62
C ARG A 103 -4.84 -10.36 3.97
N THR A 104 -3.53 -10.16 4.03
CA THR A 104 -2.85 -9.76 5.26
C THR A 104 -3.32 -8.40 5.73
N TYR A 105 -3.40 -7.43 4.81
CA TYR A 105 -3.89 -6.09 5.12
C TYR A 105 -5.31 -6.15 5.71
N ASN A 106 -6.20 -6.90 5.07
CA ASN A 106 -7.59 -7.00 5.53
C ASN A 106 -7.71 -7.59 6.94
N VAL A 107 -6.90 -8.61 7.25
CA VAL A 107 -6.89 -9.21 8.58
C VAL A 107 -6.44 -8.19 9.63
N LEU A 108 -5.33 -7.51 9.35
CA LEU A 108 -4.76 -6.54 10.31
C LEU A 108 -5.68 -5.33 10.48
N LEU A 109 -6.30 -4.88 9.39
CA LEU A 109 -7.27 -3.79 9.44
C LEU A 109 -8.47 -4.18 10.30
N GLY A 110 -8.97 -5.38 10.14
CA GLY A 110 -10.08 -5.91 10.94
C GLY A 110 -9.73 -6.03 12.42
N GLU A 111 -8.45 -6.18 12.74
CA GLU A 111 -7.95 -6.19 14.11
C GLU A 111 -7.65 -4.80 14.64
N ARG A 112 -7.96 -3.76 13.86
CA ARG A 112 -7.73 -2.35 14.21
C ARG A 112 -6.25 -2.03 14.44
N ARG A 113 -5.37 -2.70 13.69
CA ARG A 113 -3.94 -2.44 13.75
C ARG A 113 -3.61 -1.15 12.99
N ALA A 114 -2.52 -0.49 13.40
CA ALA A 114 -2.02 0.71 12.73
C ALA A 114 -1.21 0.28 11.50
N VAL A 115 -1.92 -0.13 10.44
CA VAL A 115 -1.35 -0.72 9.24
C VAL A 115 -1.72 0.10 8.01
N GLY A 116 -0.78 0.20 7.08
CA GLY A 116 -1.03 0.69 5.73
C GLY A 116 -0.65 -0.36 4.71
N ALA A 117 -0.99 -0.13 3.46
CA ALA A 117 -0.63 -1.03 2.36
C ALA A 117 -0.28 -0.24 1.11
N ALA A 118 0.73 -0.71 0.39
CA ALA A 118 1.11 -0.22 -0.92
C ALA A 118 0.97 -1.42 -1.86
N LEU A 119 0.00 -1.37 -2.76
CA LEU A 119 -0.42 -2.54 -3.53
C LEU A 119 -0.24 -2.29 -5.02
N VAL A 120 0.66 -3.06 -5.63
CA VAL A 120 0.87 -3.02 -7.09
C VAL A 120 -0.24 -3.83 -7.75
N ALA A 121 -0.90 -3.23 -8.74
CA ALA A 121 -1.98 -3.89 -9.48
C ALA A 121 -1.47 -5.12 -10.22
N VAL A 122 -2.31 -6.13 -10.36
CA VAL A 122 -2.01 -7.36 -11.11
C VAL A 122 -3.01 -7.51 -12.24
N PRO A 123 -2.58 -8.16 -13.37
CA PRO A 123 -3.46 -8.39 -14.51
C PRO A 123 -4.72 -9.18 -14.17
#